data_9743870aa5ca95bf1129659117847599
#
_entry.id   9743870aa5ca95bf1129659117847599
#
_cell.length_a   1.000
_cell.length_b   1.000
_cell.length_c   1.000
_cell.angle_alpha   90.00
_cell.angle_beta   90.00
_cell.angle_gamma   90.00
#
_symmetry.space_group_name_H-M   'P 1'
#
loop_
_entity.id
_entity.type
_entity.pdbx_description
1 polymer ?
#
loop_
_entity_poly.entity_id
_entity_poly.type
_entity_poly.pdbx_seq_one_letter_code
_entity_poly.pdbx_strand_id
1 'polypeptide(L)'
;MRGVKKGIFGTLLFLALAVGLIYLFNFEYIFKGIQSTYLQGHLTAHIDDHKFFDNRKIEAGTPQPWPQHKNYNQFDLSKELQEKNKAAGTIAFLIIKNDSILYESYSEEYGPLSHTNSFSVAKSLVAALLGKAIFEGHIKNLDQPVADFFPQFDERLKLRHLVSMSSGLNWDEDYYNPFSMTIRAYLDDNIRQIVMDLEVVEEPGKDFKYLSGNTLLLAMVLEKATGKNVSEYLSESYWKPMGMETYALWQLDSEESGMEKAYCCIASNARDFARFGKLYNNFGKWNGKQLLDSVYVAESIRPQLKDYPHYGLGIWLEEFKGQEVFYFRGILGQYVMVLPKKNIIIVRLGHEGGEVPEDKEHPNDFYFYLEEVLNTLEAHDQENSAAQPAVPGH
;
A
#
# COMPACT_ATOMS: atom_id res chain seq x y z
N MET A 1 37.55 -42.90 1.03
CA MET A 1 37.87 -41.65 1.80
C MET A 1 38.56 -40.54 0.99
N ARG A 2 39.55 -40.81 0.10
CA ARG A 2 40.22 -39.77 -0.71
C ARG A 2 39.27 -39.06 -1.73
N GLY A 3 38.32 -39.77 -2.35
CA GLY A 3 37.36 -39.19 -3.29
C GLY A 3 36.35 -38.21 -2.63
N VAL A 4 35.83 -38.60 -1.46
CA VAL A 4 34.88 -37.78 -0.69
C VAL A 4 35.54 -36.47 -0.23
N LYS A 5 36.80 -36.50 0.23
CA LYS A 5 37.55 -35.31 0.61
C LYS A 5 37.79 -34.36 -0.55
N LYS A 6 38.07 -34.88 -1.76
CA LYS A 6 38.22 -34.06 -3.00
C LYS A 6 36.89 -33.44 -3.41
N GLY A 7 35.76 -34.14 -3.28
CA GLY A 7 34.42 -33.61 -3.55
C GLY A 7 34.08 -32.49 -2.59
N ILE A 8 34.25 -32.69 -1.29
CA ILE A 8 33.99 -31.66 -0.26
C ILE A 8 34.85 -30.40 -0.49
N PHE A 9 36.15 -30.59 -0.79
CA PHE A 9 37.05 -29.47 -1.08
C PHE A 9 36.61 -28.69 -2.31
N GLY A 10 36.22 -29.40 -3.41
CA GLY A 10 35.71 -28.75 -4.61
C GLY A 10 34.42 -27.94 -4.36
N THR A 11 33.49 -28.50 -3.57
CA THR A 11 32.25 -27.77 -3.18
C THR A 11 32.55 -26.55 -2.33
N LEU A 12 33.45 -26.64 -1.35
CA LEU A 12 33.84 -25.50 -0.52
C LEU A 12 34.53 -24.40 -1.34
N LEU A 13 35.40 -24.77 -2.27
CA LEU A 13 36.06 -23.82 -3.17
C LEU A 13 35.04 -23.12 -4.08
N PHE A 14 34.09 -23.87 -4.64
CA PHE A 14 33.02 -23.30 -5.45
C PHE A 14 32.17 -22.32 -4.65
N LEU A 15 31.74 -22.67 -3.42
CA LEU A 15 30.99 -21.78 -2.54
C LEU A 15 31.79 -20.51 -2.20
N ALA A 16 33.09 -20.66 -1.89
CA ALA A 16 33.96 -19.51 -1.61
C ALA A 16 34.09 -18.56 -2.82
N LEU A 17 34.21 -19.13 -4.03
CA LEU A 17 34.25 -18.35 -5.27
C LEU A 17 32.90 -17.67 -5.53
N ALA A 18 31.77 -18.36 -5.33
CA ALA A 18 30.43 -17.79 -5.49
C ALA A 18 30.19 -16.61 -4.52
N VAL A 19 30.56 -16.77 -3.25
CA VAL A 19 30.51 -15.69 -2.26
C VAL A 19 31.44 -14.54 -2.67
N GLY A 20 32.63 -14.83 -3.11
CA GLY A 20 33.58 -13.82 -3.60
C GLY A 20 33.03 -13.01 -4.80
N LEU A 21 32.32 -13.67 -5.72
CA LEU A 21 31.65 -12.99 -6.85
C LEU A 21 30.49 -12.12 -6.39
N ILE A 22 29.69 -12.59 -5.40
CA ILE A 22 28.60 -11.80 -4.81
C ILE A 22 29.14 -10.47 -4.27
N TYR A 23 30.24 -10.49 -3.49
CA TYR A 23 30.88 -9.28 -2.98
C TYR A 23 31.53 -8.42 -4.08
N LEU A 24 32.16 -9.05 -5.09
CA LEU A 24 32.80 -8.33 -6.19
C LEU A 24 31.80 -7.52 -7.03
N PHE A 25 30.55 -8.01 -7.15
CA PHE A 25 29.49 -7.37 -7.95
C PHE A 25 28.45 -6.60 -7.11
N ASN A 26 28.67 -6.42 -5.81
CA ASN A 26 27.76 -5.74 -4.88
C ASN A 26 26.35 -6.39 -4.85
N PHE A 27 26.32 -7.72 -4.77
CA PHE A 27 25.07 -8.49 -4.68
C PHE A 27 24.81 -9.03 -3.27
N GLU A 28 25.39 -8.42 -2.23
CA GLU A 28 25.26 -8.84 -0.83
C GLU A 28 23.81 -8.85 -0.34
N TYR A 29 22.96 -8.00 -0.94
CA TYR A 29 21.52 -7.96 -0.65
C TYR A 29 20.83 -9.33 -0.84
N ILE A 30 21.39 -10.23 -1.66
CA ILE A 30 20.87 -11.59 -1.85
C ILE A 30 20.88 -12.38 -0.53
N PHE A 31 21.88 -12.17 0.34
CA PHE A 31 21.92 -12.81 1.66
C PHE A 31 20.77 -12.35 2.55
N LYS A 32 20.42 -11.06 2.49
CA LYS A 32 19.27 -10.48 3.19
C LYS A 32 17.96 -11.11 2.69
N GLY A 33 17.84 -11.30 1.36
CA GLY A 33 16.71 -12.01 0.75
C GLY A 33 16.60 -13.47 1.24
N ILE A 34 17.70 -14.21 1.29
CA ILE A 34 17.70 -15.57 1.82
C ILE A 34 17.25 -15.60 3.27
N GLN A 35 17.73 -14.67 4.10
CA GLN A 35 17.40 -14.59 5.52
C GLN A 35 15.94 -14.20 5.76
N SER A 36 15.42 -13.18 5.03
CA SER A 36 14.08 -12.63 5.26
C SER A 36 12.96 -13.44 4.60
N THR A 37 13.28 -14.30 3.62
CA THR A 37 12.27 -15.09 2.88
C THR A 37 12.51 -16.59 3.01
N TYR A 38 13.55 -17.14 2.37
CA TYR A 38 13.73 -18.60 2.27
C TYR A 38 13.96 -19.28 3.62
N LEU A 39 14.74 -18.69 4.53
CA LEU A 39 14.94 -19.24 5.88
C LEU A 39 13.70 -19.12 6.75
N GLN A 40 12.72 -18.29 6.36
CA GLN A 40 11.42 -18.16 7.03
C GLN A 40 10.35 -19.07 6.39
N GLY A 41 10.71 -19.87 5.37
CA GLY A 41 9.78 -20.77 4.69
C GLY A 41 8.92 -20.09 3.61
N HIS A 42 9.27 -18.87 3.20
CA HIS A 42 8.59 -18.12 2.15
C HIS A 42 9.42 -18.07 0.86
N LEU A 43 8.75 -17.91 -0.29
CA LEU A 43 9.42 -17.77 -1.59
C LEU A 43 9.53 -16.29 -2.02
N THR A 44 8.73 -15.41 -1.40
CA THR A 44 8.66 -13.97 -1.69
C THR A 44 8.49 -13.19 -0.38
N ALA A 45 8.40 -11.86 -0.49
CA ALA A 45 7.99 -11.00 0.61
C ALA A 45 6.67 -11.47 1.23
N HIS A 46 6.52 -11.29 2.54
CA HIS A 46 5.35 -11.74 3.29
C HIS A 46 4.89 -10.68 4.31
N ILE A 47 3.68 -10.82 4.84
CA ILE A 47 3.05 -9.78 5.66
C ILE A 47 3.75 -9.49 6.99
N ASP A 48 4.58 -10.41 7.47
CA ASP A 48 5.33 -10.28 8.73
C ASP A 48 6.81 -9.95 8.55
N ASP A 49 7.26 -9.70 7.32
CA ASP A 49 8.68 -9.54 7.01
C ASP A 49 9.32 -8.28 7.60
N HIS A 50 8.50 -7.30 8.03
CA HIS A 50 8.99 -6.13 8.77
C HIS A 50 9.87 -6.50 9.98
N LYS A 51 9.73 -7.71 10.53
CA LYS A 51 10.53 -8.23 11.65
C LYS A 51 12.00 -8.51 11.27
N PHE A 52 12.31 -8.58 9.97
CA PHE A 52 13.65 -8.90 9.44
C PHE A 52 14.36 -7.70 8.82
N PHE A 53 13.78 -6.52 8.92
CA PHE A 53 14.32 -5.28 8.38
C PHE A 53 14.42 -4.21 9.47
N ASP A 54 15.27 -3.23 9.25
CA ASP A 54 15.26 -2.00 10.02
C ASP A 54 13.97 -1.23 9.76
N ASN A 55 13.44 -0.59 10.79
CA ASN A 55 12.18 0.12 10.70
C ASN A 55 12.26 1.48 11.39
N ARG A 56 11.61 2.48 10.79
CA ARG A 56 11.32 3.73 11.46
C ARG A 56 9.89 3.74 11.96
N LYS A 57 9.73 4.15 13.20
CA LYS A 57 8.41 4.22 13.84
C LYS A 57 7.64 5.44 13.37
N ILE A 58 6.39 5.24 12.97
CA ILE A 58 5.40 6.29 12.73
C ILE A 58 4.62 6.44 14.03
N GLU A 59 4.90 7.51 14.78
CA GLU A 59 4.30 7.74 16.09
C GLU A 59 2.81 8.07 16.00
N ALA A 60 2.01 7.41 16.85
CA ALA A 60 0.60 7.73 17.03
C ALA A 60 0.40 8.86 18.06
N GLY A 61 -0.76 9.51 17.97
CA GLY A 61 -1.24 10.45 18.99
C GLY A 61 -2.15 9.78 20.01
N THR A 62 -3.11 10.53 20.54
CA THR A 62 -4.18 9.96 21.37
C THR A 62 -5.10 9.13 20.48
N PRO A 63 -5.27 7.85 20.75
CA PRO A 63 -6.14 6.98 19.94
C PRO A 63 -7.59 7.48 19.93
N GLN A 64 -8.22 7.38 18.77
CA GLN A 64 -9.64 7.64 18.57
C GLN A 64 -10.27 6.35 18.02
N PRO A 65 -10.72 5.41 18.88
CA PRO A 65 -11.29 4.16 18.42
C PRO A 65 -12.47 4.37 17.47
N TRP A 66 -12.60 3.48 16.49
CA TRP A 66 -13.77 3.50 15.62
C TRP A 66 -15.06 3.27 16.42
N PRO A 67 -16.13 4.03 16.14
CA PRO A 67 -17.44 3.69 16.68
C PRO A 67 -17.89 2.31 16.20
N GLN A 68 -18.54 1.56 17.07
CA GLN A 68 -19.23 0.34 16.67
C GLN A 68 -20.62 0.67 16.13
N HIS A 69 -21.00 0.04 15.02
CA HIS A 69 -22.35 0.13 14.49
C HIS A 69 -23.35 -0.56 15.43
N LYS A 70 -24.62 -0.12 15.45
CA LYS A 70 -25.65 -0.74 16.29
C LYS A 70 -25.82 -2.26 16.06
N ASN A 71 -25.54 -2.72 14.84
CA ASN A 71 -25.58 -4.12 14.44
C ASN A 71 -24.16 -4.72 14.32
N TYR A 72 -23.20 -4.24 15.09
CA TYR A 72 -21.82 -4.71 15.07
C TYR A 72 -21.76 -6.23 15.26
N ASN A 73 -21.17 -6.94 14.28
CA ASN A 73 -21.01 -8.39 14.25
C ASN A 73 -22.30 -9.17 14.53
N GLN A 74 -23.48 -8.66 14.10
CA GLN A 74 -24.78 -9.33 14.32
C GLN A 74 -25.26 -10.10 13.09
N PHE A 75 -24.41 -10.33 12.09
CA PHE A 75 -24.69 -11.16 10.92
C PHE A 75 -23.43 -11.93 10.52
N ASP A 76 -23.63 -13.06 9.86
CA ASP A 76 -22.55 -13.84 9.28
C ASP A 76 -22.26 -13.39 7.84
N LEU A 77 -21.02 -13.42 7.45
CA LEU A 77 -20.64 -13.32 6.05
C LEU A 77 -21.19 -14.51 5.27
N SER A 78 -21.41 -14.38 3.96
CA SER A 78 -21.79 -15.51 3.10
C SER A 78 -20.78 -16.67 3.26
N LYS A 79 -21.22 -17.90 3.03
CA LYS A 79 -20.34 -19.08 3.11
C LYS A 79 -19.20 -18.95 2.11
N GLU A 80 -19.51 -18.45 0.91
CA GLU A 80 -18.55 -18.21 -0.17
C GLU A 80 -17.46 -17.24 0.27
N LEU A 81 -17.83 -16.16 0.96
CA LEU A 81 -16.88 -15.17 1.47
C LEU A 81 -16.03 -15.73 2.63
N GLN A 82 -16.64 -16.51 3.52
CA GLN A 82 -15.90 -17.18 4.60
C GLN A 82 -14.88 -18.20 4.05
N GLU A 83 -15.27 -19.01 3.07
CA GLU A 83 -14.40 -19.98 2.41
C GLU A 83 -13.26 -19.28 1.66
N LYS A 84 -13.55 -18.21 0.92
CA LYS A 84 -12.54 -17.40 0.23
C LYS A 84 -11.54 -16.77 1.22
N ASN A 85 -12.04 -16.19 2.31
CA ASN A 85 -11.18 -15.61 3.35
C ASN A 85 -10.24 -16.67 3.96
N LYS A 86 -10.77 -17.86 4.25
CA LYS A 86 -9.98 -18.96 4.76
C LYS A 86 -8.94 -19.45 3.74
N ALA A 87 -9.34 -19.65 2.48
CA ALA A 87 -8.47 -20.15 1.42
C ALA A 87 -7.33 -19.17 1.09
N ALA A 88 -7.61 -17.86 1.13
CA ALA A 88 -6.63 -16.81 0.86
C ALA A 88 -5.84 -16.36 2.11
N GLY A 89 -5.95 -17.08 3.24
CA GLY A 89 -5.28 -16.72 4.49
C GLY A 89 -5.58 -15.28 4.92
N THR A 90 -6.86 -14.88 4.89
CA THR A 90 -7.26 -13.54 5.35
C THR A 90 -7.08 -13.45 6.86
N ILE A 91 -6.28 -12.49 7.31
CA ILE A 91 -5.96 -12.27 8.73
C ILE A 91 -6.83 -11.19 9.37
N ALA A 92 -7.31 -10.24 8.56
CA ALA A 92 -8.23 -9.19 9.01
C ALA A 92 -9.22 -8.87 7.89
N PHE A 93 -10.51 -8.82 8.23
CA PHE A 93 -11.57 -8.43 7.32
C PHE A 93 -12.53 -7.48 8.01
N LEU A 94 -12.68 -6.24 7.49
CA LEU A 94 -13.49 -5.19 8.08
C LEU A 94 -14.51 -4.67 7.07
N ILE A 95 -15.73 -4.41 7.55
CA ILE A 95 -16.75 -3.63 6.84
C ILE A 95 -17.14 -2.46 7.74
N ILE A 96 -16.88 -1.24 7.24
CA ILE A 96 -17.26 0.00 7.90
C ILE A 96 -18.39 0.60 7.08
N LYS A 97 -19.52 0.90 7.74
CA LYS A 97 -20.71 1.53 7.14
C LYS A 97 -21.08 2.76 7.94
N ASN A 98 -21.27 3.89 7.26
CA ASN A 98 -21.61 5.16 7.91
C ASN A 98 -20.68 5.52 9.08
N ASP A 99 -19.38 5.46 8.82
CA ASP A 99 -18.32 5.80 9.78
C ASP A 99 -18.25 4.93 11.05
N SER A 100 -18.89 3.75 11.05
CA SER A 100 -18.88 2.81 12.18
C SER A 100 -18.54 1.41 11.73
N ILE A 101 -17.77 0.66 12.51
CA ILE A 101 -17.46 -0.75 12.20
C ILE A 101 -18.76 -1.56 12.31
N LEU A 102 -19.21 -2.09 11.17
CA LEU A 102 -20.38 -2.96 11.09
C LEU A 102 -19.98 -4.43 11.27
N TYR A 103 -18.86 -4.82 10.68
CA TYR A 103 -18.32 -6.17 10.80
C TYR A 103 -16.79 -6.12 10.90
N GLU A 104 -16.23 -6.95 11.74
CA GLU A 104 -14.81 -7.24 11.73
C GLU A 104 -14.54 -8.67 12.21
N SER A 105 -13.56 -9.29 11.58
CA SER A 105 -13.04 -10.59 11.97
C SER A 105 -11.54 -10.65 11.81
N TYR A 106 -10.92 -11.46 12.64
CA TYR A 106 -9.49 -11.71 12.64
C TYR A 106 -9.24 -13.20 12.70
N SER A 107 -8.19 -13.67 12.07
CA SER A 107 -7.85 -15.09 12.05
C SER A 107 -6.42 -15.33 12.48
N GLU A 108 -6.10 -16.57 12.79
CA GLU A 108 -4.81 -17.02 13.28
C GLU A 108 -4.44 -16.30 14.61
N GLU A 109 -3.20 -15.81 14.72
CA GLU A 109 -2.71 -15.08 15.89
C GLU A 109 -2.85 -13.55 15.76
N TYR A 110 -3.59 -13.08 14.73
CA TYR A 110 -3.76 -11.64 14.45
C TYR A 110 -5.00 -11.08 15.17
N GLY A 111 -4.92 -9.79 15.44
CA GLY A 111 -5.99 -9.03 16.09
C GLY A 111 -6.06 -7.59 15.58
N PRO A 112 -6.94 -6.77 16.17
CA PRO A 112 -7.20 -5.40 15.70
C PRO A 112 -5.98 -4.46 15.72
N LEU A 113 -4.94 -4.78 16.49
CA LEU A 113 -3.72 -3.97 16.60
C LEU A 113 -2.48 -4.65 16.02
N SER A 114 -2.63 -5.79 15.33
CA SER A 114 -1.51 -6.50 14.72
C SER A 114 -0.91 -5.71 13.58
N HIS A 115 0.43 -5.61 13.56
CA HIS A 115 1.17 -4.95 12.50
C HIS A 115 1.49 -5.93 11.39
N THR A 116 1.01 -5.65 10.18
CA THR A 116 1.34 -6.44 9.00
C THR A 116 1.67 -5.52 7.82
N ASN A 117 2.55 -5.98 6.93
CA ASN A 117 3.04 -5.20 5.80
C ASN A 117 1.89 -4.85 4.84
N SER A 118 1.73 -3.57 4.57
CA SER A 118 0.72 -3.02 3.65
C SER A 118 1.07 -3.23 2.17
N PHE A 119 2.32 -3.52 1.89
CA PHE A 119 2.87 -3.45 0.54
C PHE A 119 2.47 -2.14 -0.15
N SER A 120 2.03 -2.20 -1.40
CA SER A 120 1.78 -1.00 -2.22
C SER A 120 0.64 -0.09 -1.75
N VAL A 121 -0.12 -0.46 -0.70
CA VAL A 121 -1.02 0.51 -0.03
C VAL A 121 -0.23 1.76 0.42
N ALA A 122 1.05 1.60 0.78
CA ALA A 122 1.94 2.72 1.13
C ALA A 122 2.03 3.79 0.03
N LYS A 123 1.95 3.42 -1.27
CA LYS A 123 1.98 4.39 -2.38
C LYS A 123 0.84 5.41 -2.28
N SER A 124 -0.35 4.97 -1.86
CA SER A 124 -1.50 5.86 -1.65
C SER A 124 -1.30 6.80 -0.46
N LEU A 125 -0.57 6.34 0.58
CA LEU A 125 -0.23 7.18 1.72
C LEU A 125 0.84 8.23 1.34
N VAL A 126 1.81 7.87 0.50
CA VAL A 126 2.79 8.82 -0.05
C VAL A 126 2.10 9.86 -0.96
N ALA A 127 1.11 9.43 -1.76
CA ALA A 127 0.28 10.35 -2.54
C ALA A 127 -0.49 11.33 -1.64
N ALA A 128 -1.02 10.87 -0.51
CA ALA A 128 -1.64 11.76 0.48
C ALA A 128 -0.63 12.77 1.07
N LEU A 129 0.63 12.34 1.31
CA LEU A 129 1.70 13.25 1.76
C LEU A 129 2.05 14.30 0.71
N LEU A 130 2.04 13.96 -0.60
CA LEU A 130 2.20 14.95 -1.67
C LEU A 130 1.10 16.02 -1.61
N GLY A 131 -0.16 15.59 -1.53
CA GLY A 131 -1.29 16.51 -1.39
C GLY A 131 -1.18 17.38 -0.13
N LYS A 132 -0.68 16.82 0.97
CA LYS A 132 -0.43 17.54 2.21
C LYS A 132 0.69 18.57 2.06
N ALA A 133 1.79 18.22 1.42
CA ALA A 133 2.90 19.13 1.16
C ALA A 133 2.51 20.30 0.25
N ILE A 134 1.61 20.08 -0.71
CA ILE A 134 1.00 21.14 -1.53
C ILE A 134 0.09 22.01 -0.66
N PHE A 135 -0.77 21.42 0.15
CA PHE A 135 -1.68 22.14 1.03
C PHE A 135 -0.97 23.01 2.08
N GLU A 136 0.19 22.58 2.55
CA GLU A 136 1.04 23.32 3.50
C GLU A 136 2.00 24.31 2.83
N GLY A 137 2.09 24.30 1.48
CA GLY A 137 2.93 25.22 0.73
C GLY A 137 4.42 24.81 0.65
N HIS A 138 4.78 23.59 1.05
CA HIS A 138 6.13 23.02 0.87
C HIS A 138 6.41 22.70 -0.61
N ILE A 139 5.37 22.39 -1.36
CA ILE A 139 5.38 22.12 -2.80
C ILE A 139 4.37 23.06 -3.46
N LYS A 140 4.72 23.65 -4.60
CA LYS A 140 3.87 24.66 -5.27
C LYS A 140 2.57 24.06 -5.80
N ASN A 141 2.66 22.97 -6.56
CA ASN A 141 1.53 22.24 -7.16
C ASN A 141 2.01 20.94 -7.78
N LEU A 142 1.09 20.15 -8.35
CA LEU A 142 1.37 18.88 -9.03
C LEU A 142 2.27 19.02 -10.28
N ASP A 143 2.26 20.17 -10.93
CA ASP A 143 3.03 20.41 -12.15
C ASP A 143 4.45 20.95 -11.89
N GLN A 144 4.87 21.03 -10.62
CA GLN A 144 6.22 21.39 -10.26
C GLN A 144 7.22 20.33 -10.78
N PRO A 145 8.28 20.73 -11.50
CA PRO A 145 9.30 19.82 -12.00
C PRO A 145 10.04 19.09 -10.87
N VAL A 146 10.36 17.83 -11.07
CA VAL A 146 11.26 17.08 -10.18
C VAL A 146 12.65 17.73 -10.14
N ALA A 147 13.06 18.33 -11.25
CA ALA A 147 14.34 19.05 -11.38
C ALA A 147 14.49 20.24 -10.41
N ASP A 148 13.39 20.85 -9.92
CA ASP A 148 13.45 21.88 -8.86
C ASP A 148 14.06 21.32 -7.56
N PHE A 149 13.96 20.02 -7.33
CA PHE A 149 14.51 19.32 -6.18
C PHE A 149 15.79 18.56 -6.51
N PHE A 150 15.83 17.90 -7.68
CA PHE A 150 16.93 17.06 -8.14
C PHE A 150 17.29 17.45 -9.58
N PRO A 151 18.24 18.39 -9.80
CA PRO A 151 18.53 19.01 -11.10
C PRO A 151 19.01 18.05 -12.20
N GLN A 152 19.39 16.81 -11.86
CA GLN A 152 19.79 15.80 -12.86
C GLN A 152 18.61 15.18 -13.60
N PHE A 153 17.37 15.29 -13.09
CA PHE A 153 16.19 14.80 -13.78
C PHE A 153 15.71 15.75 -14.86
N ASP A 154 15.06 15.20 -15.87
CA ASP A 154 14.48 15.97 -16.98
C ASP A 154 13.43 16.98 -16.46
N GLU A 155 13.52 18.24 -16.91
CA GLU A 155 12.58 19.31 -16.51
C GLU A 155 11.12 19.03 -16.89
N ARG A 156 10.88 18.15 -17.88
CA ARG A 156 9.53 17.70 -18.27
C ARG A 156 8.92 16.73 -17.26
N LEU A 157 9.76 16.07 -16.42
CA LEU A 157 9.28 15.17 -15.38
C LEU A 157 8.70 15.98 -14.23
N LYS A 158 7.37 15.91 -14.06
CA LYS A 158 6.62 16.63 -13.02
C LYS A 158 6.20 15.68 -11.91
N LEU A 159 5.87 16.22 -10.72
CA LEU A 159 5.35 15.45 -9.59
C LEU A 159 4.06 14.71 -9.95
N ARG A 160 3.20 15.31 -10.77
CA ARG A 160 2.02 14.67 -11.34
C ARG A 160 2.34 13.34 -12.01
N HIS A 161 3.41 13.29 -12.80
CA HIS A 161 3.79 12.09 -13.54
C HIS A 161 4.27 10.95 -12.63
N LEU A 162 4.90 11.28 -11.50
CA LEU A 162 5.30 10.29 -10.50
C LEU A 162 4.07 9.70 -9.81
N VAL A 163 3.17 10.55 -9.30
CA VAL A 163 2.02 10.09 -8.51
C VAL A 163 0.93 9.43 -9.36
N SER A 164 0.84 9.74 -10.66
CA SER A 164 -0.10 9.10 -11.61
C SER A 164 0.49 7.92 -12.38
N MET A 165 1.71 7.49 -12.04
CA MET A 165 2.38 6.35 -12.69
C MET A 165 2.59 6.54 -14.21
N SER A 166 2.98 7.75 -14.61
CA SER A 166 3.21 8.12 -16.02
C SER A 166 4.55 8.82 -16.24
N SER A 167 5.56 8.48 -15.46
CA SER A 167 6.85 9.18 -15.45
C SER A 167 7.74 8.93 -16.66
N GLY A 168 7.63 7.75 -17.29
CA GLY A 168 8.56 7.30 -18.33
C GLY A 168 9.96 6.94 -17.80
N LEU A 169 10.10 6.67 -16.50
CA LEU A 169 11.37 6.24 -15.89
C LEU A 169 11.74 4.81 -16.32
N ASN A 170 13.03 4.53 -16.37
CA ASN A 170 13.62 3.24 -16.73
C ASN A 170 13.61 2.20 -15.59
N TRP A 171 12.67 2.30 -14.65
CA TRP A 171 12.52 1.35 -13.55
C TRP A 171 12.08 -0.02 -14.05
N ASP A 172 12.75 -1.07 -13.56
CA ASP A 172 12.39 -2.47 -13.81
C ASP A 172 11.49 -3.01 -12.67
N GLU A 173 10.20 -3.13 -12.95
CA GLU A 173 9.17 -3.60 -12.00
C GLU A 173 9.00 -5.14 -12.05
N ASP A 174 10.09 -5.89 -12.02
CA ASP A 174 10.06 -7.35 -11.99
C ASP A 174 10.22 -7.87 -10.54
N TYR A 175 9.23 -8.62 -10.07
CA TYR A 175 9.19 -9.20 -8.71
C TYR A 175 9.85 -10.57 -8.60
N TYR A 176 10.28 -11.18 -9.70
CA TYR A 176 10.83 -12.54 -9.74
C TYR A 176 12.30 -12.57 -10.13
N ASN A 177 12.79 -11.57 -10.83
CA ASN A 177 14.19 -11.45 -11.20
C ASN A 177 15.00 -10.91 -10.01
N PRO A 178 15.91 -11.69 -9.38
CA PRO A 178 16.69 -11.22 -8.23
C PRO A 178 17.61 -10.02 -8.53
N PHE A 179 17.84 -9.71 -9.81
CA PHE A 179 18.66 -8.59 -10.24
C PHE A 179 17.86 -7.36 -10.65
N SER A 180 16.53 -7.42 -10.60
CA SER A 180 15.66 -6.28 -10.92
C SER A 180 15.83 -5.14 -9.93
N MET A 181 15.50 -3.93 -10.37
CA MET A 181 15.50 -2.76 -9.49
C MET A 181 14.50 -2.92 -8.34
N THR A 182 13.36 -3.56 -8.58
CA THR A 182 12.32 -3.80 -7.56
C THR A 182 12.83 -4.72 -6.44
N ILE A 183 13.49 -5.83 -6.78
CA ILE A 183 14.07 -6.74 -5.77
C ILE A 183 15.26 -6.07 -5.08
N ARG A 184 16.10 -5.35 -5.80
CA ARG A 184 17.19 -4.57 -5.20
C ARG A 184 16.65 -3.53 -4.23
N ALA A 185 15.66 -2.74 -4.59
CA ALA A 185 15.03 -1.77 -3.68
C ALA A 185 14.41 -2.42 -2.44
N TYR A 186 14.02 -3.70 -2.53
CA TYR A 186 13.50 -4.44 -1.37
C TYR A 186 14.60 -4.90 -0.42
N LEU A 187 15.77 -5.23 -0.92
CA LEU A 187 16.82 -5.93 -0.18
C LEU A 187 18.12 -5.13 0.02
N ASP A 188 18.42 -4.19 -0.88
CA ASP A 188 19.66 -3.39 -0.86
C ASP A 188 19.65 -2.40 0.31
N ASP A 189 20.84 -2.05 0.79
CA ASP A 189 21.05 -1.16 1.93
C ASP A 189 21.15 0.33 1.53
N ASN A 190 21.06 0.65 0.23
CA ASN A 190 21.12 2.02 -0.28
C ASN A 190 20.19 2.23 -1.48
N ILE A 191 18.88 2.34 -1.19
CA ILE A 191 17.85 2.59 -2.22
C ILE A 191 18.04 3.97 -2.87
N ARG A 192 18.54 4.95 -2.13
CA ARG A 192 18.74 6.31 -2.62
C ARG A 192 19.60 6.34 -3.88
N GLN A 193 20.68 5.55 -3.93
CA GLN A 193 21.52 5.46 -5.11
C GLN A 193 20.77 4.88 -6.31
N ILE A 194 19.98 3.83 -6.10
CA ILE A 194 19.17 3.21 -7.18
C ILE A 194 18.22 4.25 -7.79
N VAL A 195 17.59 5.08 -6.95
CA VAL A 195 16.65 6.11 -7.41
C VAL A 195 17.37 7.26 -8.12
N MET A 196 18.56 7.65 -7.64
CA MET A 196 19.34 8.74 -8.24
C MET A 196 19.92 8.38 -9.59
N ASP A 197 20.07 7.10 -9.90
CA ASP A 197 20.56 6.57 -11.18
C ASP A 197 19.41 6.39 -12.22
N LEU A 198 18.17 6.74 -11.89
CA LEU A 198 17.02 6.64 -12.81
C LEU A 198 17.09 7.71 -13.89
N GLU A 199 16.69 7.31 -15.10
CA GLU A 199 16.60 8.17 -16.27
C GLU A 199 15.17 8.18 -16.82
N VAL A 200 14.76 9.31 -17.40
CA VAL A 200 13.54 9.43 -18.18
C VAL A 200 13.82 8.92 -19.59
N VAL A 201 13.26 7.77 -19.94
CA VAL A 201 13.47 7.09 -21.23
C VAL A 201 12.26 7.14 -22.14
N GLU A 202 11.11 7.56 -21.61
CA GLU A 202 9.85 7.75 -22.36
C GLU A 202 9.27 9.12 -22.05
N GLU A 203 8.30 9.57 -22.85
CA GLU A 203 7.68 10.89 -22.66
C GLU A 203 6.81 10.92 -21.39
N PRO A 204 7.15 11.77 -20.40
CA PRO A 204 6.36 11.87 -19.17
C PRO A 204 4.93 12.33 -19.42
N GLY A 205 3.97 11.68 -18.75
CA GLY A 205 2.54 12.01 -18.86
C GLY A 205 1.82 11.31 -20.01
N LYS A 206 2.50 10.46 -20.78
CA LYS A 206 1.90 9.80 -21.96
C LYS A 206 1.32 8.44 -21.61
N ASP A 207 2.12 7.52 -21.14
CA ASP A 207 1.74 6.13 -20.94
C ASP A 207 1.71 5.76 -19.45
N PHE A 208 0.75 4.93 -19.06
CA PHE A 208 0.68 4.37 -17.70
C PHE A 208 1.66 3.21 -17.56
N LYS A 209 2.55 3.31 -16.56
CA LYS A 209 3.41 2.20 -16.11
C LYS A 209 3.51 2.25 -14.60
N TYR A 210 3.01 1.20 -13.96
CA TYR A 210 3.05 1.08 -12.51
C TYR A 210 4.45 0.75 -12.02
N LEU A 211 5.20 1.78 -11.61
CA LEU A 211 6.61 1.69 -11.25
C LEU A 211 6.85 2.11 -9.79
N SER A 212 7.45 1.25 -9.00
CA SER A 212 7.80 1.53 -7.59
C SER A 212 8.83 2.68 -7.46
N GLY A 213 9.72 2.83 -8.45
CA GLY A 213 10.67 3.94 -8.52
C GLY A 213 10.02 5.32 -8.50
N ASN A 214 8.81 5.46 -9.05
CA ASN A 214 8.06 6.71 -9.00
C ASN A 214 7.80 7.16 -7.56
N THR A 215 7.36 6.24 -6.71
CA THR A 215 7.03 6.56 -5.32
C THR A 215 8.28 6.79 -4.48
N LEU A 216 9.35 6.06 -4.75
CA LEU A 216 10.65 6.29 -4.09
C LEU A 216 11.19 7.69 -4.41
N LEU A 217 11.19 8.09 -5.69
CA LEU A 217 11.62 9.44 -6.09
C LEU A 217 10.71 10.51 -5.49
N LEU A 218 9.39 10.26 -5.46
CA LEU A 218 8.43 11.18 -4.83
C LEU A 218 8.69 11.33 -3.32
N ALA A 219 9.04 10.25 -2.62
CA ALA A 219 9.41 10.29 -1.21
C ALA A 219 10.67 11.15 -0.98
N MET A 220 11.69 11.00 -1.83
CA MET A 220 12.89 11.85 -1.77
C MET A 220 12.57 13.33 -2.02
N VAL A 221 11.63 13.63 -2.93
CA VAL A 221 11.13 15.00 -3.13
C VAL A 221 10.46 15.52 -1.87
N LEU A 222 9.59 14.71 -1.24
CA LEU A 222 8.91 15.09 0.01
C LEU A 222 9.90 15.36 1.14
N GLU A 223 10.90 14.51 1.32
CA GLU A 223 11.97 14.74 2.31
C GLU A 223 12.67 16.08 2.07
N LYS A 224 13.03 16.37 0.82
CA LYS A 224 13.71 17.60 0.46
C LYS A 224 12.85 18.85 0.61
N ALA A 225 11.56 18.74 0.31
CA ALA A 225 10.61 19.85 0.39
C ALA A 225 10.22 20.17 1.85
N THR A 226 10.06 19.16 2.69
CA THR A 226 9.57 19.32 4.07
C THR A 226 10.69 19.40 5.10
N GLY A 227 11.90 18.93 4.77
CA GLY A 227 13.01 18.77 5.71
C GLY A 227 12.83 17.64 6.73
N LYS A 228 11.85 16.74 6.50
CA LYS A 228 11.50 15.60 7.35
C LYS A 228 11.56 14.31 6.57
N ASN A 229 11.95 13.19 7.21
CA ASN A 229 11.72 11.90 6.61
C ASN A 229 10.21 11.61 6.47
N VAL A 230 9.84 10.71 5.54
CA VAL A 230 8.41 10.48 5.24
C VAL A 230 7.64 9.84 6.40
N SER A 231 8.29 9.07 7.28
CA SER A 231 7.66 8.51 8.48
C SER A 231 7.27 9.60 9.49
N GLU A 232 8.18 10.55 9.74
CA GLU A 232 7.92 11.68 10.62
C GLU A 232 6.82 12.56 10.04
N TYR A 233 6.90 12.86 8.74
CA TYR A 233 5.91 13.67 8.05
C TYR A 233 4.53 12.99 8.04
N LEU A 234 4.46 11.66 7.85
CA LEU A 234 3.23 10.87 7.93
C LEU A 234 2.64 10.88 9.36
N SER A 235 3.51 10.75 10.36
CA SER A 235 3.12 10.81 11.77
C SER A 235 2.42 12.12 12.10
N GLU A 236 3.02 13.24 11.74
CA GLU A 236 2.51 14.58 12.08
C GLU A 236 1.30 14.99 11.25
N SER A 237 1.30 14.62 9.96
CA SER A 237 0.25 15.02 9.02
C SER A 237 -1.05 14.25 9.20
N TYR A 238 -0.96 12.94 9.53
CA TYR A 238 -2.11 12.05 9.51
C TYR A 238 -2.19 11.13 10.73
N TRP A 239 -1.11 10.40 11.10
CA TRP A 239 -1.16 9.37 12.11
C TRP A 239 -1.65 9.91 13.46
N LYS A 240 -1.03 10.98 13.93
CA LYS A 240 -1.44 11.67 15.16
C LYS A 240 -2.80 12.39 15.01
N PRO A 241 -3.03 13.24 13.99
CA PRO A 241 -4.28 13.99 13.87
C PRO A 241 -5.51 13.13 13.66
N MET A 242 -5.39 11.97 12.98
CA MET A 242 -6.49 11.05 12.77
C MET A 242 -6.73 10.10 13.95
N GLY A 243 -5.88 10.15 14.97
CA GLY A 243 -6.02 9.32 16.17
C GLY A 243 -5.89 7.84 15.86
N MET A 244 -4.84 7.45 15.13
CA MET A 244 -4.55 6.04 14.86
C MET A 244 -4.51 5.24 16.15
N GLU A 245 -5.00 4.00 16.14
CA GLU A 245 -5.15 3.19 17.35
C GLU A 245 -3.82 2.72 17.91
N THR A 246 -2.79 2.61 17.01
CA THR A 246 -1.42 2.30 17.41
C THR A 246 -0.41 2.99 16.49
N TYR A 247 0.88 2.90 16.86
CA TYR A 247 1.97 3.29 15.96
C TYR A 247 2.01 2.39 14.72
N ALA A 248 2.76 2.79 13.70
CA ALA A 248 3.13 1.92 12.60
C ALA A 248 4.64 1.83 12.46
N LEU A 249 5.13 0.89 11.66
CA LEU A 249 6.54 0.72 11.33
C LEU A 249 6.71 0.87 9.83
N TRP A 250 7.67 1.66 9.38
CA TRP A 250 8.03 1.75 7.97
C TRP A 250 9.42 1.17 7.76
N GLN A 251 9.53 0.13 6.95
CA GLN A 251 10.80 -0.51 6.67
C GLN A 251 11.78 0.46 6.02
N LEU A 252 13.03 0.43 6.50
CA LEU A 252 14.16 1.14 5.93
C LEU A 252 14.95 0.22 5.00
N ASP A 253 15.75 0.82 4.12
CA ASP A 253 16.78 0.10 3.39
C ASP A 253 17.87 -0.42 4.36
N SER A 254 18.41 0.48 5.17
CA SER A 254 19.30 0.18 6.29
C SER A 254 19.19 1.27 7.36
N GLU A 255 19.68 1.00 8.56
CA GLU A 255 19.75 1.98 9.65
C GLU A 255 20.73 3.12 9.29
N GLU A 256 21.80 2.82 8.55
CA GLU A 256 22.82 3.80 8.13
C GLU A 256 22.30 4.77 7.07
N SER A 257 21.69 4.27 5.99
CA SER A 257 21.09 5.07 4.91
C SER A 257 19.81 5.76 5.38
N GLY A 258 18.97 5.04 6.11
CA GLY A 258 17.77 5.53 6.75
C GLY A 258 16.67 5.96 5.77
N MET A 259 16.66 5.47 4.53
CA MET A 259 15.61 5.75 3.56
C MET A 259 14.45 4.76 3.72
N GLU A 260 13.24 5.27 3.88
CA GLU A 260 12.04 4.41 3.89
C GLU A 260 11.82 3.78 2.52
N LYS A 261 11.43 2.49 2.52
CA LYS A 261 10.91 1.80 1.34
C LYS A 261 9.51 2.34 1.01
N ALA A 262 9.47 3.58 0.53
CA ALA A 262 8.25 4.38 0.43
C ALA A 262 7.20 3.80 -0.53
N TYR A 263 7.62 2.94 -1.47
CA TYR A 263 6.73 2.26 -2.41
C TYR A 263 5.94 1.10 -1.77
N CYS A 264 6.34 0.69 -0.54
CA CYS A 264 5.71 -0.42 0.19
C CYS A 264 5.91 -0.26 1.70
N CYS A 265 5.63 -1.30 2.41
CA CYS A 265 6.33 -1.75 3.60
C CYS A 265 6.03 -0.94 4.86
N ILE A 266 4.83 -0.36 4.94
CA ILE A 266 4.26 0.14 6.19
C ILE A 266 3.58 -1.03 6.89
N ALA A 267 4.07 -1.41 8.08
CA ALA A 267 3.41 -2.39 8.91
C ALA A 267 2.44 -1.69 9.88
N SER A 268 1.15 -1.94 9.68
CA SER A 268 0.05 -1.43 10.50
C SER A 268 -1.15 -2.39 10.46
N ASN A 269 -2.29 -1.95 10.92
CA ASN A 269 -3.51 -2.75 11.07
C ASN A 269 -4.65 -2.26 10.17
N ALA A 270 -5.67 -3.10 10.00
CA ALA A 270 -6.81 -2.84 9.13
C ALA A 270 -7.62 -1.60 9.55
N ARG A 271 -7.79 -1.36 10.85
CA ARG A 271 -8.55 -0.22 11.36
C ARG A 271 -7.86 1.11 11.07
N ASP A 272 -6.53 1.16 11.17
CA ASP A 272 -5.75 2.35 10.89
C ASP A 272 -5.63 2.62 9.37
N PHE A 273 -5.48 1.59 8.54
CA PHE A 273 -5.56 1.77 7.09
C PHE A 273 -6.94 2.25 6.61
N ALA A 274 -8.04 1.78 7.23
CA ALA A 274 -9.39 2.22 6.91
C ALA A 274 -9.60 3.74 7.09
N ARG A 275 -8.82 4.38 7.98
CA ARG A 275 -8.91 5.84 8.21
C ARG A 275 -8.52 6.66 7.00
N PHE A 276 -7.58 6.18 6.19
CA PHE A 276 -7.26 6.81 4.92
C PHE A 276 -8.42 6.67 3.92
N GLY A 277 -9.08 5.53 3.86
CA GLY A 277 -10.32 5.36 3.08
C GLY A 277 -11.38 6.38 3.49
N LYS A 278 -11.61 6.56 4.79
CA LYS A 278 -12.54 7.57 5.32
C LYS A 278 -12.09 9.00 5.01
N LEU A 279 -10.79 9.32 5.13
CA LEU A 279 -10.25 10.63 4.83
C LEU A 279 -10.55 11.03 3.37
N TYR A 280 -10.30 10.13 2.43
CA TYR A 280 -10.59 10.36 1.01
C TYR A 280 -12.10 10.41 0.74
N ASN A 281 -12.90 9.53 1.35
CA ASN A 281 -14.36 9.56 1.24
C ASN A 281 -14.97 10.89 1.73
N ASN A 282 -14.34 11.51 2.72
CA ASN A 282 -14.76 12.79 3.30
C ASN A 282 -14.02 13.99 2.71
N PHE A 283 -13.47 13.86 1.50
CA PHE A 283 -12.76 14.95 0.81
C PHE A 283 -11.71 15.64 1.69
N GLY A 284 -10.89 14.84 2.37
CA GLY A 284 -9.78 15.30 3.19
C GLY A 284 -10.17 15.86 4.57
N LYS A 285 -11.43 15.76 4.98
CA LYS A 285 -11.88 16.18 6.31
C LYS A 285 -11.81 15.06 7.33
N TRP A 286 -11.32 15.37 8.51
CA TRP A 286 -11.31 14.50 9.67
C TRP A 286 -11.83 15.25 10.89
N ASN A 287 -12.90 14.77 11.52
CA ASN A 287 -13.55 15.40 12.69
C ASN A 287 -13.76 16.93 12.52
N GLY A 288 -14.25 17.34 11.34
CA GLY A 288 -14.52 18.74 10.99
C GLY A 288 -13.31 19.57 10.56
N LYS A 289 -12.08 19.06 10.75
CA LYS A 289 -10.84 19.73 10.33
C LYS A 289 -10.40 19.24 8.93
N GLN A 290 -10.03 20.18 8.06
CA GLN A 290 -9.42 19.86 6.77
C GLN A 290 -7.97 19.45 6.99
N LEU A 291 -7.63 18.18 6.76
CA LEU A 291 -6.27 17.64 6.86
C LEU A 291 -5.58 17.56 5.50
N LEU A 292 -6.35 17.28 4.44
CA LEU A 292 -5.91 17.20 3.06
C LEU A 292 -6.81 18.06 2.20
N ASP A 293 -6.26 18.78 1.23
CA ASP A 293 -7.05 19.67 0.36
C ASP A 293 -8.14 18.91 -0.39
N SER A 294 -9.36 19.45 -0.41
CA SER A 294 -10.52 18.81 -1.01
C SER A 294 -10.44 18.75 -2.54
N VAL A 295 -9.78 19.72 -3.17
CA VAL A 295 -9.58 19.74 -4.64
C VAL A 295 -8.56 18.66 -5.01
N TYR A 296 -7.47 18.53 -4.23
CA TYR A 296 -6.51 17.44 -4.42
C TYR A 296 -7.16 16.08 -4.28
N VAL A 297 -8.00 15.86 -3.25
CA VAL A 297 -8.73 14.59 -3.08
C VAL A 297 -9.65 14.32 -4.28
N ALA A 298 -10.42 15.32 -4.70
CA ALA A 298 -11.32 15.18 -5.85
C ALA A 298 -10.56 14.84 -7.15
N GLU A 299 -9.35 15.38 -7.34
CA GLU A 299 -8.47 15.05 -8.45
C GLU A 299 -7.86 13.65 -8.31
N SER A 300 -7.49 13.26 -7.08
CA SER A 300 -6.87 11.96 -6.79
C SER A 300 -7.76 10.76 -7.13
N ILE A 301 -9.08 10.90 -6.97
CA ILE A 301 -10.06 9.84 -7.26
C ILE A 301 -10.68 9.98 -8.66
N ARG A 302 -9.95 10.57 -9.61
CA ARG A 302 -10.33 10.66 -11.02
C ARG A 302 -9.19 10.16 -11.90
N PRO A 303 -9.51 9.61 -13.09
CA PRO A 303 -8.51 9.23 -14.07
C PRO A 303 -7.55 10.38 -14.40
N GLN A 304 -6.26 10.10 -14.42
CA GLN A 304 -5.23 11.07 -14.81
C GLN A 304 -4.85 10.93 -16.29
N LEU A 305 -4.98 9.74 -16.85
CA LEU A 305 -4.72 9.46 -18.24
C LEU A 305 -6.01 9.03 -18.94
N LYS A 306 -6.28 9.62 -20.11
CA LYS A 306 -7.49 9.31 -20.88
C LYS A 306 -7.54 7.85 -21.34
N ASP A 307 -6.38 7.33 -21.74
CA ASP A 307 -6.26 5.98 -22.29
C ASP A 307 -6.08 4.91 -21.19
N TYR A 308 -5.96 5.32 -19.93
CA TYR A 308 -5.94 4.42 -18.76
C TYR A 308 -6.77 5.00 -17.61
N PRO A 309 -8.10 4.76 -17.61
CA PRO A 309 -9.01 5.38 -16.63
C PRO A 309 -8.99 4.73 -15.24
N HIS A 310 -8.20 3.69 -15.03
CA HIS A 310 -8.18 2.87 -13.81
C HIS A 310 -7.25 3.38 -12.70
N TYR A 311 -6.60 4.55 -12.90
CA TYR A 311 -5.68 5.09 -11.92
C TYR A 311 -5.76 6.62 -11.81
N GLY A 312 -5.78 7.09 -10.57
CA GLY A 312 -5.78 8.49 -10.20
C GLY A 312 -4.40 8.97 -9.72
N LEU A 313 -4.37 9.81 -8.67
CA LEU A 313 -3.12 10.22 -8.02
C LEU A 313 -2.80 9.23 -6.88
N GLY A 314 -2.11 8.14 -7.22
CA GLY A 314 -1.73 7.10 -6.26
C GLY A 314 -2.89 6.20 -5.82
N ILE A 315 -4.00 6.18 -6.51
CA ILE A 315 -5.25 5.51 -6.13
C ILE A 315 -5.80 4.74 -7.32
N TRP A 316 -6.18 3.48 -7.10
CA TRP A 316 -6.86 2.66 -8.08
C TRP A 316 -8.34 3.01 -8.19
N LEU A 317 -8.89 2.98 -9.39
CA LEU A 317 -10.25 3.40 -9.71
C LEU A 317 -10.98 2.29 -10.46
N GLU A 318 -12.27 2.08 -10.13
CA GLU A 318 -13.12 1.14 -10.82
C GLU A 318 -14.58 1.62 -10.81
N GLU A 319 -15.35 1.20 -11.80
CA GLU A 319 -16.81 1.29 -11.78
C GLU A 319 -17.40 -0.13 -11.69
N PHE A 320 -17.90 -0.49 -10.51
CA PHE A 320 -18.46 -1.80 -10.24
C PHE A 320 -19.98 -1.74 -10.11
N LYS A 321 -20.71 -2.38 -11.05
CA LYS A 321 -22.20 -2.41 -11.05
C LYS A 321 -22.83 -1.00 -10.92
N GLY A 322 -22.29 -0.01 -11.66
CA GLY A 322 -22.74 1.38 -11.61
C GLY A 322 -22.37 2.14 -10.33
N GLN A 323 -21.49 1.59 -9.50
CA GLN A 323 -20.93 2.24 -8.33
C GLN A 323 -19.48 2.64 -8.59
N GLU A 324 -19.16 3.90 -8.37
CA GLU A 324 -17.77 4.35 -8.32
C GLU A 324 -17.07 3.74 -7.11
N VAL A 325 -15.92 3.14 -7.33
CA VAL A 325 -15.06 2.56 -6.31
C VAL A 325 -13.67 3.13 -6.47
N PHE A 326 -13.09 3.63 -5.40
CA PHE A 326 -11.67 3.87 -5.35
C PHE A 326 -11.03 3.00 -4.26
N TYR A 327 -9.77 2.59 -4.47
CA TYR A 327 -9.15 1.72 -3.49
C TYR A 327 -7.62 1.79 -3.46
N PHE A 328 -7.06 1.43 -2.33
CA PHE A 328 -5.63 1.23 -2.12
C PHE A 328 -5.35 -0.25 -2.23
N ARG A 329 -4.29 -0.60 -2.97
CA ARG A 329 -3.94 -1.98 -3.28
C ARG A 329 -2.50 -2.30 -2.94
N GLY A 330 -2.28 -3.40 -2.23
CA GLY A 330 -0.99 -4.06 -2.06
C GLY A 330 -1.03 -5.49 -2.60
N ILE A 331 0.13 -6.03 -2.96
CA ILE A 331 0.25 -7.44 -3.33
C ILE A 331 -0.24 -8.32 -2.18
N LEU A 332 -0.50 -9.60 -2.47
CA LEU A 332 -1.07 -10.56 -1.52
C LEU A 332 -2.48 -10.16 -1.03
N GLY A 333 -3.19 -9.30 -1.79
CA GLY A 333 -4.57 -8.93 -1.51
C GLY A 333 -4.75 -7.97 -0.32
N GLN A 334 -3.80 -7.07 -0.09
CA GLN A 334 -4.02 -5.98 0.86
C GLN A 334 -4.92 -4.94 0.20
N TYR A 335 -6.14 -4.76 0.70
CA TYR A 335 -7.13 -3.85 0.11
C TYR A 335 -7.73 -2.91 1.16
N VAL A 336 -7.91 -1.65 0.75
CA VAL A 336 -8.82 -0.69 1.39
C VAL A 336 -9.74 -0.17 0.30
N MET A 337 -10.93 -0.75 0.17
CA MET A 337 -11.90 -0.44 -0.88
C MET A 337 -12.95 0.52 -0.35
N VAL A 338 -13.28 1.56 -1.10
CA VAL A 338 -14.24 2.59 -0.70
C VAL A 338 -15.33 2.72 -1.75
N LEU A 339 -16.59 2.63 -1.32
CA LEU A 339 -17.78 2.88 -2.11
C LEU A 339 -18.42 4.19 -1.62
N PRO A 340 -18.08 5.34 -2.22
CA PRO A 340 -18.46 6.66 -1.68
C PRO A 340 -19.96 6.86 -1.56
N LYS A 341 -20.73 6.47 -2.58
CA LYS A 341 -22.20 6.64 -2.61
C LYS A 341 -22.93 5.84 -1.54
N LYS A 342 -22.32 4.75 -1.07
CA LYS A 342 -22.89 3.88 -0.03
C LYS A 342 -22.29 4.17 1.36
N ASN A 343 -21.28 5.02 1.43
CA ASN A 343 -20.45 5.26 2.62
C ASN A 343 -19.99 3.95 3.27
N ILE A 344 -19.39 3.08 2.44
CA ILE A 344 -18.86 1.78 2.83
C ILE A 344 -17.35 1.76 2.60
N ILE A 345 -16.61 1.23 3.58
CA ILE A 345 -15.19 0.92 3.47
C ILE A 345 -15.03 -0.55 3.79
N ILE A 346 -14.35 -1.28 2.91
CA ILE A 346 -14.01 -2.68 3.10
C ILE A 346 -12.49 -2.78 3.20
N VAL A 347 -11.99 -3.39 4.27
CA VAL A 347 -10.57 -3.66 4.41
C VAL A 347 -10.34 -5.16 4.48
N ARG A 348 -9.41 -5.62 3.65
CA ARG A 348 -8.91 -7.00 3.71
C ARG A 348 -7.40 -6.99 3.81
N LEU A 349 -6.84 -7.70 4.78
CA LEU A 349 -5.42 -8.01 4.91
C LEU A 349 -5.24 -9.52 4.95
N GLY A 350 -4.17 -10.05 4.34
CA GLY A 350 -3.94 -11.49 4.32
C GLY A 350 -2.70 -11.93 3.54
N HIS A 351 -2.52 -13.25 3.46
CA HIS A 351 -1.31 -13.90 2.94
C HIS A 351 -1.31 -14.06 1.42
N GLU A 352 -2.48 -14.15 0.78
CA GLU A 352 -2.60 -14.40 -0.65
C GLU A 352 -3.60 -13.45 -1.29
N GLY A 353 -3.35 -13.04 -2.52
CA GLY A 353 -4.24 -12.23 -3.36
C GLY A 353 -4.65 -12.97 -4.63
N GLY A 354 -5.66 -12.43 -5.31
CA GLY A 354 -6.08 -12.92 -6.61
C GLY A 354 -5.12 -12.50 -7.73
N GLU A 355 -5.19 -13.22 -8.84
CA GLU A 355 -4.52 -12.86 -10.08
C GLU A 355 -5.31 -11.77 -10.82
N VAL A 356 -4.63 -10.98 -11.62
CA VAL A 356 -5.26 -10.04 -12.56
C VAL A 356 -5.53 -10.81 -13.85
N PRO A 357 -6.80 -11.03 -14.24
CA PRO A 357 -7.13 -11.67 -15.51
C PRO A 357 -6.66 -10.83 -16.70
N GLU A 358 -6.36 -11.48 -17.83
CA GLU A 358 -5.88 -10.80 -19.04
C GLU A 358 -6.83 -9.74 -19.58
N ASP A 359 -8.13 -9.90 -19.34
CA ASP A 359 -9.21 -9.00 -19.79
C ASP A 359 -9.61 -7.96 -18.75
N LYS A 360 -8.88 -7.85 -17.62
CA LYS A 360 -9.19 -6.94 -16.51
C LYS A 360 -7.96 -6.20 -16.01
N GLU A 361 -8.19 -5.07 -15.36
CA GLU A 361 -7.14 -4.24 -14.77
C GLU A 361 -6.95 -4.51 -13.26
N HIS A 362 -7.93 -5.16 -12.63
CA HIS A 362 -7.92 -5.44 -11.21
C HIS A 362 -7.97 -6.94 -10.92
N PRO A 363 -7.44 -7.39 -9.77
CA PRO A 363 -7.47 -8.79 -9.38
C PRO A 363 -8.89 -9.35 -9.28
N ASN A 364 -9.06 -10.64 -9.58
CA ASN A 364 -10.35 -11.30 -9.56
C ASN A 364 -10.98 -11.34 -8.17
N ASP A 365 -10.18 -11.40 -7.11
CA ASP A 365 -10.65 -11.38 -5.72
C ASP A 365 -11.14 -9.98 -5.29
N PHE A 366 -10.63 -8.90 -5.89
CA PHE A 366 -11.16 -7.56 -5.67
C PHE A 366 -12.64 -7.49 -6.05
N TYR A 367 -13.01 -7.98 -7.24
CA TYR A 367 -14.40 -8.01 -7.68
C TYR A 367 -15.25 -8.93 -6.81
N PHE A 368 -14.71 -10.09 -6.44
CA PHE A 368 -15.38 -11.04 -5.56
C PHE A 368 -15.72 -10.42 -4.20
N TYR A 369 -14.77 -9.76 -3.54
CA TYR A 369 -15.00 -9.11 -2.25
C TYR A 369 -16.05 -8.00 -2.35
N LEU A 370 -16.03 -7.19 -3.40
CA LEU A 370 -17.06 -6.17 -3.62
C LEU A 370 -18.45 -6.78 -3.78
N GLU A 371 -18.57 -7.81 -4.60
CA GLU A 371 -19.84 -8.48 -4.88
C GLU A 371 -20.42 -9.11 -3.63
N GLU A 372 -19.64 -9.92 -2.92
CA GLU A 372 -20.09 -10.65 -1.74
C GLU A 372 -20.45 -9.74 -0.58
N VAL A 373 -19.68 -8.65 -0.36
CA VAL A 373 -20.03 -7.68 0.68
C VAL A 373 -21.34 -6.96 0.33
N LEU A 374 -21.53 -6.54 -0.91
CA LEU A 374 -22.77 -5.87 -1.32
C LEU A 374 -23.97 -6.80 -1.18
N ASN A 375 -23.88 -8.07 -1.60
CA ASN A 375 -24.94 -9.07 -1.46
C ASN A 375 -25.26 -9.33 0.02
N THR A 376 -24.23 -9.48 0.86
CA THR A 376 -24.39 -9.69 2.32
C THR A 376 -25.11 -8.51 2.98
N LEU A 377 -24.74 -7.28 2.62
CA LEU A 377 -25.37 -6.08 3.19
C LEU A 377 -26.82 -5.89 2.71
N GLU A 378 -27.12 -6.23 1.46
CA GLU A 378 -28.49 -6.19 0.94
C GLU A 378 -29.39 -7.22 1.64
N ALA A 379 -28.93 -8.44 1.84
CA ALA A 379 -29.67 -9.47 2.59
C ALA A 379 -29.91 -9.02 4.04
N HIS A 380 -28.91 -8.51 4.72
CA HIS A 380 -29.02 -8.02 6.10
C HIS A 380 -30.00 -6.82 6.22
N ASP A 381 -29.97 -5.87 5.29
CA ASP A 381 -30.87 -4.72 5.28
C ASP A 381 -32.34 -5.16 5.03
N GLN A 382 -32.57 -6.20 4.21
CA GLN A 382 -33.91 -6.79 3.98
C GLN A 382 -34.45 -7.50 5.23
N GLU A 383 -33.64 -8.31 5.90
CA GLU A 383 -34.00 -8.99 7.14
C GLU A 383 -34.39 -8.00 8.24
N ASN A 384 -33.61 -6.93 8.43
CA ASN A 384 -33.89 -5.87 9.40
C ASN A 384 -35.20 -5.12 9.08
N SER A 385 -35.50 -4.91 7.80
CA SER A 385 -36.73 -4.25 7.36
C SER A 385 -37.96 -5.11 7.59
N ALA A 386 -37.82 -6.42 7.39
CA ALA A 386 -38.89 -7.39 7.63
C ALA A 386 -39.18 -7.61 9.13
N ALA A 387 -38.17 -7.43 10.00
CA ALA A 387 -38.29 -7.58 11.44
C ALA A 387 -38.92 -6.37 12.16
N GLN A 388 -39.09 -5.21 11.48
CA GLN A 388 -39.76 -4.05 12.07
C GLN A 388 -41.29 -4.27 12.03
N PRO A 389 -42.00 -4.28 13.18
CA PRO A 389 -43.43 -4.40 13.17
C PRO A 389 -44.08 -3.23 12.44
N ALA A 390 -45.04 -3.51 11.57
CA ALA A 390 -45.82 -2.49 10.89
C ALA A 390 -46.41 -1.52 11.95
N VAL A 391 -46.02 -0.26 11.88
CA VAL A 391 -46.61 0.79 12.75
C VAL A 391 -48.11 0.82 12.43
N PRO A 392 -49.02 0.55 13.38
CA PRO A 392 -50.45 0.66 13.12
C PRO A 392 -50.71 2.13 12.73
N GLY A 393 -51.22 2.32 11.49
CA GLY A 393 -51.67 3.63 11.05
C GLY A 393 -52.76 4.16 11.97
N HIS A 394 -52.56 5.36 12.46
CA HIS A 394 -53.59 6.13 13.15
C HIS A 394 -54.46 6.84 12.14
#